data_55076e5b22468b5cc4b8e742a93fad29
#
_entry.id   55076e5b22468b5cc4b8e742a93fad29
#
_cell.length_a   1.000
_cell.length_b   1.000
_cell.length_c   1.000
_cell.angle_alpha   90.00
_cell.angle_beta   90.00
_cell.angle_gamma   90.00
#
_symmetry.space_group_name_H-M   'P 1'
#
loop_
_entity.id
_entity.type
_entity.pdbx_description
1 polymer ?
#
loop_
_entity_poly.entity_id
_entity_poly.type
_entity_poly.pdbx_seq_one_letter_code
_entity_poly.pdbx_strand_id
1 'polypeptide(L)'
;MSAAVAEQPFEVLLAEDHPGDVKLTREALKGSAVRINISVAANGEEALAFLRQQGKYAGVSRPAMVLLDLNMPKKNGWEVLFEMKKDPELDCIPVVILTTSGAEEDILRSYKLHANAYITKPNRMDRWASIGKSIGEFWMHVATLPRHGAHRKKPAP
;
A
#
# COMPACT_ATOMS: atom_id res chain seq x y z
N MET A 1 -31.82 -13.14 13.22
CA MET A 1 -31.38 -11.95 12.50
C MET A 1 -29.92 -11.71 12.81
N SER A 2 -29.06 -12.02 11.88
CA SER A 2 -27.67 -11.67 12.05
C SER A 2 -27.51 -10.16 12.00
N ALA A 3 -27.07 -9.56 13.09
CA ALA A 3 -26.56 -8.22 13.01
C ALA A 3 -25.52 -8.18 11.90
N ALA A 4 -25.70 -7.32 10.91
CA ALA A 4 -24.70 -7.12 9.91
C ALA A 4 -23.40 -6.75 10.64
N VAL A 5 -22.43 -7.65 10.64
CA VAL A 5 -21.10 -7.31 11.11
C VAL A 5 -20.63 -6.19 10.19
N ALA A 6 -20.44 -5.00 10.73
CA ALA A 6 -19.90 -3.90 9.95
C ALA A 6 -18.59 -4.39 9.34
N GLU A 7 -18.54 -4.49 8.03
CA GLU A 7 -17.32 -4.87 7.34
C GLU A 7 -16.24 -3.86 7.73
N GLN A 8 -15.13 -4.38 8.23
CA GLN A 8 -14.00 -3.53 8.54
C GLN A 8 -13.45 -2.93 7.24
N PRO A 9 -13.10 -1.65 7.24
CA PRO A 9 -12.54 -1.04 6.05
C PRO A 9 -11.23 -1.73 5.65
N PHE A 10 -10.98 -1.74 4.37
CA PHE A 10 -9.71 -2.22 3.82
C PHE A 10 -8.64 -1.16 4.08
N GLU A 11 -7.62 -1.52 4.85
CA GLU A 11 -6.57 -0.60 5.27
C GLU A 11 -5.46 -0.52 4.23
N VAL A 12 -5.20 0.67 3.72
CA VAL A 12 -4.14 0.95 2.74
C VAL A 12 -3.18 1.97 3.31
N LEU A 13 -1.88 1.68 3.23
CA LEU A 13 -0.85 2.68 3.45
C LEU A 13 -0.42 3.25 2.10
N LEU A 14 -0.57 4.56 1.93
CA LEU A 14 -0.07 5.29 0.78
C LEU A 14 1.22 6.01 1.15
N ALA A 15 2.34 5.56 0.62
CA ALA A 15 3.63 6.22 0.80
C ALA A 15 3.87 7.14 -0.41
N GLU A 16 3.67 8.44 -0.20
CA GLU A 16 3.69 9.45 -1.25
C GLU A 16 3.99 10.81 -0.63
N ASP A 17 4.99 11.52 -1.16
CA ASP A 17 5.37 12.83 -0.63
C ASP A 17 4.68 14.01 -1.34
N HIS A 18 4.09 13.79 -2.50
CA HIS A 18 3.45 14.83 -3.30
C HIS A 18 1.97 14.99 -2.94
N PRO A 19 1.56 16.11 -2.31
CA PRO A 19 0.18 16.27 -1.84
C PRO A 19 -0.88 16.17 -2.93
N GLY A 20 -0.57 16.63 -4.14
CA GLY A 20 -1.47 16.53 -5.28
C GLY A 20 -1.75 15.07 -5.67
N ASP A 21 -0.71 14.25 -5.68
CA ASP A 21 -0.85 12.83 -6.00
C ASP A 21 -1.56 12.06 -4.89
N VAL A 22 -1.36 12.45 -3.63
CA VAL A 22 -2.13 11.90 -2.51
C VAL A 22 -3.62 12.14 -2.74
N LYS A 23 -3.99 13.37 -3.09
CA LYS A 23 -5.38 13.72 -3.36
C LYS A 23 -5.97 12.92 -4.53
N LEU A 24 -5.23 12.83 -5.63
CA LEU A 24 -5.67 12.08 -6.81
C LEU A 24 -5.87 10.60 -6.49
N THR A 25 -4.97 10.01 -5.74
CA THR A 25 -5.05 8.60 -5.34
C THR A 25 -6.26 8.36 -4.43
N ARG A 26 -6.47 9.24 -3.44
CA ARG A 26 -7.65 9.16 -2.57
C ARG A 26 -8.96 9.22 -3.37
N GLU A 27 -9.06 10.18 -4.28
CA GLU A 27 -10.25 10.33 -5.12
C GLU A 27 -10.47 9.12 -6.02
N ALA A 28 -9.39 8.60 -6.61
CA ALA A 28 -9.46 7.42 -7.46
C ALA A 28 -9.99 6.19 -6.71
N LEU A 29 -9.53 5.98 -5.49
CA LEU A 29 -9.94 4.82 -4.68
C LEU A 29 -11.35 4.95 -4.11
N LYS A 30 -11.90 6.14 -4.02
CA LYS A 30 -13.29 6.35 -3.59
C LYS A 30 -14.30 5.70 -4.53
N GLY A 31 -13.93 5.48 -5.80
CA GLY A 31 -14.79 4.81 -6.77
C GLY A 31 -14.92 3.31 -6.56
N SER A 32 -14.18 2.74 -5.60
CA SER A 32 -14.26 1.32 -5.28
C SER A 32 -15.55 0.99 -4.55
N ALA A 33 -16.09 -0.20 -4.81
CA ALA A 33 -17.23 -0.73 -4.07
C ALA A 33 -16.87 -1.13 -2.63
N VAL A 34 -15.60 -1.25 -2.32
CA VAL A 34 -15.09 -1.62 -1.00
C VAL A 34 -14.80 -0.37 -0.19
N ARG A 35 -15.14 -0.38 1.08
CA ARG A 35 -14.79 0.69 2.00
C ARG A 35 -13.29 0.66 2.27
N ILE A 36 -12.60 1.75 1.97
CA ILE A 36 -11.15 1.86 2.07
C ILE A 36 -10.78 2.94 3.07
N ASN A 37 -9.86 2.62 3.96
CA ASN A 37 -9.25 3.59 4.86
C ASN A 37 -7.78 3.79 4.44
N ILE A 38 -7.43 5.03 4.08
CA ILE A 38 -6.10 5.35 3.57
C ILE A 38 -5.34 6.14 4.63
N SER A 39 -4.18 5.60 5.02
CA SER A 39 -3.20 6.31 5.83
C SER A 39 -2.06 6.76 4.93
N VAL A 40 -1.52 7.95 5.15
CA VAL A 40 -0.50 8.53 4.30
C VAL A 40 0.81 8.67 5.06
N ALA A 41 1.90 8.22 4.44
CA ALA A 41 3.26 8.50 4.89
C ALA A 41 3.95 9.37 3.84
N ALA A 42 4.53 10.50 4.26
CA ALA A 42 5.10 11.48 3.35
C ALA A 42 6.56 11.20 2.95
N ASN A 43 7.16 10.17 3.51
CA ASN A 43 8.52 9.74 3.17
C ASN A 43 8.72 8.28 3.58
N GLY A 44 9.83 7.70 3.14
CA GLY A 44 10.12 6.29 3.38
C GLY A 44 10.37 5.93 4.83
N GLU A 45 10.95 6.83 5.62
CA GLU A 45 11.16 6.57 7.06
C GLU A 45 9.82 6.50 7.80
N GLU A 46 8.91 7.42 7.50
CA GLU A 46 7.56 7.38 8.08
C GLU A 46 6.78 6.14 7.65
N ALA A 47 6.91 5.74 6.39
CA ALA A 47 6.27 4.53 5.89
C ALA A 47 6.71 3.30 6.71
N LEU A 48 8.01 3.15 6.93
CA LEU A 48 8.55 2.03 7.70
C LEU A 48 8.16 2.12 9.18
N ALA A 49 8.18 3.32 9.76
CA ALA A 49 7.74 3.51 11.14
C ALA A 49 6.26 3.13 11.32
N PHE A 50 5.42 3.50 10.37
CA PHE A 50 4.01 3.12 10.37
C PHE A 50 3.85 1.60 10.31
N LEU A 51 4.52 0.97 9.36
CA LEU A 51 4.46 -0.49 9.17
C LEU A 51 4.97 -1.26 10.39
N ARG A 52 6.02 -0.75 11.03
CA ARG A 52 6.60 -1.35 12.24
C ARG A 52 5.90 -0.93 13.51
N GLN A 53 4.89 -0.10 13.42
CA GLN A 53 4.12 0.38 14.58
C GLN A 53 5.01 1.07 15.63
N GLN A 54 5.91 1.91 15.16
CA GLN A 54 6.89 2.61 16.00
C GLN A 54 6.48 4.05 16.29
N GLY A 55 6.92 4.58 17.43
CA GLY A 55 6.68 5.97 17.80
C GLY A 55 5.20 6.32 17.85
N LYS A 56 4.81 7.38 17.17
CA LYS A 56 3.41 7.83 17.10
C LYS A 56 2.48 6.82 16.42
N TYR A 57 3.02 5.81 15.77
CA TYR A 57 2.27 4.78 15.08
C TYR A 57 2.09 3.49 15.89
N ALA A 58 2.41 3.52 17.17
CA ALA A 58 2.36 2.31 18.02
C ALA A 58 0.98 1.65 18.08
N GLY A 59 -0.09 2.44 17.97
CA GLY A 59 -1.47 1.93 18.05
C GLY A 59 -2.13 1.68 16.70
N VAL A 60 -1.45 1.90 15.58
CA VAL A 60 -2.07 1.73 14.26
C VAL A 60 -2.14 0.26 13.86
N SER A 61 -3.15 -0.07 13.08
CA SER A 61 -3.23 -1.40 12.45
C SER A 61 -2.28 -1.46 11.26
N ARG A 62 -1.66 -2.63 11.04
CA ARG A 62 -0.90 -2.84 9.82
C ARG A 62 -1.83 -2.84 8.62
N PRO A 63 -1.42 -2.23 7.51
CA PRO A 63 -2.27 -2.18 6.33
C PRO A 63 -2.36 -3.54 5.65
N ALA A 64 -3.44 -3.73 4.89
CA ALA A 64 -3.61 -4.91 4.06
C ALA A 64 -2.77 -4.84 2.79
N MET A 65 -2.45 -3.62 2.32
CA MET A 65 -1.55 -3.41 1.19
C MET A 65 -0.89 -2.03 1.29
N VAL A 66 0.20 -1.87 0.57
CA VAL A 66 0.94 -0.61 0.46
C VAL A 66 0.94 -0.15 -0.99
N LEU A 67 0.54 1.10 -1.22
CA LEU A 67 0.79 1.81 -2.46
C LEU A 67 2.03 2.67 -2.25
N LEU A 68 3.05 2.47 -3.05
CA LEU A 68 4.39 2.97 -2.79
C LEU A 68 4.94 3.73 -3.98
N ASP A 69 5.23 5.01 -3.79
CA ASP A 69 5.98 5.79 -4.78
C ASP A 69 7.47 5.49 -4.65
N LEU A 70 8.18 5.53 -5.75
CA LEU A 70 9.64 5.30 -5.77
C LEU A 70 10.41 6.53 -5.34
N ASN A 71 9.95 7.73 -5.72
CA ASN A 71 10.67 8.98 -5.48
C ASN A 71 10.15 9.68 -4.24
N MET A 72 10.77 9.40 -3.11
CA MET A 72 10.45 10.04 -1.84
C MET A 72 11.72 10.49 -1.14
N PRO A 73 11.64 11.57 -0.32
CA PRO A 73 12.79 11.99 0.48
C PRO A 73 13.07 11.01 1.64
N LYS A 74 14.22 11.14 2.24
CA LYS A 74 14.77 10.36 3.34
C LYS A 74 15.07 8.92 2.94
N LYS A 75 14.04 8.08 2.77
CA LYS A 75 14.18 6.77 2.14
C LYS A 75 13.28 6.72 0.93
N ASN A 76 13.82 6.26 -0.21
CA ASN A 76 13.05 6.10 -1.42
C ASN A 76 12.24 4.79 -1.40
N GLY A 77 11.37 4.61 -2.41
CA GLY A 77 10.50 3.45 -2.43
C GLY A 77 11.22 2.12 -2.54
N TRP A 78 12.35 2.06 -3.25
CA TRP A 78 13.13 0.80 -3.32
C TRP A 78 13.71 0.42 -1.96
N GLU A 79 14.17 1.38 -1.19
CA GLU A 79 14.68 1.14 0.16
C GLU A 79 13.57 0.62 1.08
N VAL A 80 12.38 1.22 1.00
CA VAL A 80 11.21 0.75 1.75
C VAL A 80 10.85 -0.67 1.36
N LEU A 81 10.76 -0.95 0.07
CA LEU A 81 10.43 -2.27 -0.46
C LEU A 81 11.43 -3.32 -0.01
N PHE A 82 12.72 -3.01 -0.10
CA PHE A 82 13.79 -3.90 0.34
C PHE A 82 13.65 -4.24 1.82
N GLU A 83 13.45 -3.25 2.66
CA GLU A 83 13.32 -3.47 4.11
C GLU A 83 12.05 -4.24 4.46
N MET A 84 10.94 -3.98 3.76
CA MET A 84 9.71 -4.75 3.96
C MET A 84 9.88 -6.23 3.64
N LYS A 85 10.52 -6.52 2.51
CA LYS A 85 10.66 -7.92 2.05
C LYS A 85 11.68 -8.72 2.86
N LYS A 86 12.56 -8.04 3.59
CA LYS A 86 13.49 -8.67 4.55
C LYS A 86 12.88 -8.90 5.92
N ASP A 87 11.82 -8.18 6.26
CA ASP A 87 11.22 -8.23 7.58
C ASP A 87 10.14 -9.32 7.60
N PRO A 88 10.30 -10.38 8.39
CA PRO A 88 9.31 -11.47 8.43
C PRO A 88 7.91 -11.02 8.85
N GLU A 89 7.79 -9.89 9.54
CA GLU A 89 6.49 -9.36 9.95
C GLU A 89 5.82 -8.53 8.86
N LEU A 90 6.56 -8.11 7.85
CA LEU A 90 6.08 -7.24 6.79
C LEU A 90 6.08 -7.87 5.40
N ASP A 91 6.82 -8.95 5.23
CA ASP A 91 7.11 -9.51 3.89
C ASP A 91 5.88 -10.05 3.16
N CYS A 92 4.81 -10.38 3.87
CA CYS A 92 3.58 -10.85 3.22
C CYS A 92 2.58 -9.74 2.90
N ILE A 93 2.86 -8.48 3.25
CA ILE A 93 2.02 -7.36 2.86
C ILE A 93 2.24 -7.05 1.38
N PRO A 94 1.20 -7.12 0.53
CA PRO A 94 1.36 -6.77 -0.88
C PRO A 94 1.82 -5.32 -1.05
N VAL A 95 2.77 -5.12 -1.95
CA VAL A 95 3.27 -3.79 -2.30
C VAL A 95 3.03 -3.54 -3.78
N VAL A 96 2.27 -2.51 -4.08
CA VAL A 96 2.03 -2.04 -5.44
C VAL A 96 2.75 -0.72 -5.62
N ILE A 97 3.67 -0.68 -6.57
CA ILE A 97 4.36 0.55 -6.91
C ILE A 97 3.42 1.45 -7.71
N LEU A 98 3.35 2.71 -7.33
CA LEU A 98 2.57 3.73 -8.04
C LEU A 98 3.45 4.96 -8.21
N THR A 99 4.02 5.14 -9.39
CA THR A 99 5.06 6.13 -9.65
C THR A 99 4.94 6.72 -11.06
N THR A 100 5.53 7.90 -11.26
CA THR A 100 5.56 8.53 -12.59
C THR A 100 6.54 7.87 -13.55
N SER A 101 7.51 7.12 -13.03
CA SER A 101 8.52 6.48 -13.88
C SER A 101 7.93 5.34 -14.70
N GLY A 102 8.12 5.41 -16.03
CA GLY A 102 7.84 4.30 -16.93
C GLY A 102 9.11 3.61 -17.43
N ALA A 103 10.26 3.92 -16.86
CA ALA A 103 11.54 3.34 -17.28
C ALA A 103 11.61 1.84 -17.02
N GLU A 104 12.00 1.08 -18.02
CA GLU A 104 12.10 -0.38 -17.89
C GLU A 104 13.04 -0.84 -16.78
N GLU A 105 14.13 -0.12 -16.59
CA GLU A 105 15.09 -0.41 -15.50
C GLU A 105 14.47 -0.24 -14.12
N ASP A 106 13.60 0.74 -13.93
CA ASP A 106 12.90 0.97 -12.67
C ASP A 106 11.84 -0.11 -12.42
N ILE A 107 11.13 -0.48 -13.47
CA ILE A 107 10.16 -1.57 -13.42
C ILE A 107 10.86 -2.88 -13.06
N LEU A 108 11.94 -3.21 -13.74
CA LEU A 108 12.70 -4.42 -13.51
C LEU A 108 13.27 -4.46 -12.08
N ARG A 109 13.85 -3.36 -11.62
CA ARG A 109 14.40 -3.26 -10.27
C ARG A 109 13.32 -3.50 -9.21
N SER A 110 12.15 -2.94 -9.44
CA SER A 110 11.02 -3.10 -8.51
C SER A 110 10.57 -4.56 -8.40
N TYR A 111 10.44 -5.26 -9.53
CA TYR A 111 10.08 -6.68 -9.51
C TYR A 111 11.20 -7.56 -8.95
N LYS A 112 12.45 -7.24 -9.20
CA LYS A 112 13.59 -7.95 -8.58
C LYS A 112 13.61 -7.79 -7.06
N LEU A 113 13.13 -6.66 -6.56
CA LEU A 113 12.95 -6.42 -5.12
C LEU A 113 11.62 -6.98 -4.59
N HIS A 114 10.92 -7.77 -5.41
CA HIS A 114 9.68 -8.47 -5.06
C HIS A 114 8.47 -7.58 -4.86
N ALA A 115 8.36 -6.49 -5.62
CA ALA A 115 7.09 -5.77 -5.73
C ALA A 115 6.03 -6.70 -6.32
N ASN A 116 4.80 -6.55 -5.87
CA ASN A 116 3.68 -7.38 -6.32
C ASN A 116 3.07 -6.87 -7.61
N ALA A 117 3.15 -5.57 -7.87
CA ALA A 117 2.73 -4.96 -9.11
C ALA A 117 3.39 -3.58 -9.27
N TYR A 118 3.38 -3.07 -10.48
CA TYR A 118 3.94 -1.78 -10.83
C TYR A 118 2.95 -1.03 -11.70
N ILE A 119 2.56 0.16 -11.27
CA ILE A 119 1.62 1.02 -11.99
C ILE A 119 2.29 2.36 -12.25
N THR A 120 2.31 2.77 -13.51
CA THR A 120 2.76 4.12 -13.86
C THR A 120 1.61 5.09 -13.65
N LYS A 121 1.87 6.17 -12.89
CA LYS A 121 0.88 7.22 -12.67
C LYS A 121 0.46 7.82 -14.00
N PRO A 122 -0.85 7.95 -14.25
CA PRO A 122 -1.32 8.54 -15.49
C PRO A 122 -1.16 10.06 -15.47
N ASN A 123 -1.09 10.66 -16.64
CA ASN A 123 -1.08 12.11 -16.80
C ASN A 123 -2.47 12.69 -17.11
N ARG A 124 -3.51 11.86 -17.11
CA ARG A 124 -4.91 12.25 -17.39
C ARG A 124 -5.81 11.88 -16.23
N MET A 125 -6.74 12.76 -15.91
CA MET A 125 -7.65 12.59 -14.77
C MET A 125 -8.58 11.38 -14.92
N ASP A 126 -9.06 11.13 -16.13
CA ASP A 126 -9.95 9.99 -16.40
C ASP A 126 -9.27 8.65 -16.18
N ARG A 127 -7.95 8.60 -16.41
CA ARG A 127 -7.15 7.41 -16.17
C ARG A 127 -6.94 7.12 -14.69
N TRP A 128 -6.88 8.16 -13.85
CA TRP A 128 -6.77 7.97 -12.39
C TRP A 128 -7.97 7.21 -11.85
N ALA A 129 -9.18 7.57 -12.28
CA ALA A 129 -10.39 6.87 -11.86
C ALA A 129 -10.37 5.40 -12.28
N SER A 130 -9.93 5.12 -13.50
CA SER A 130 -9.80 3.76 -14.02
C SER A 130 -8.81 2.91 -13.22
N ILE A 131 -7.66 3.48 -12.87
CA ILE A 131 -6.64 2.80 -12.06
C ILE A 131 -7.17 2.51 -10.66
N GLY A 132 -7.80 3.48 -10.02
CA GLY A 132 -8.38 3.31 -8.70
C GLY A 132 -9.43 2.21 -8.66
N LYS A 133 -10.29 2.16 -9.67
CA LYS A 133 -11.29 1.12 -9.81
C LYS A 133 -10.65 -0.27 -9.97
N SER A 134 -9.61 -0.37 -10.80
CA SER A 134 -8.90 -1.64 -11.02
C SER A 134 -8.19 -2.12 -9.76
N ILE A 135 -7.55 -1.23 -9.02
CA ILE A 135 -6.91 -1.56 -7.74
C ILE A 135 -7.94 -2.08 -6.75
N GLY A 136 -9.07 -1.38 -6.63
CA GLY A 136 -10.16 -1.79 -5.73
C GLY A 136 -10.75 -3.13 -6.10
N GLU A 137 -11.05 -3.35 -7.36
CA GLU A 137 -11.62 -4.61 -7.82
C GLU A 137 -10.69 -5.79 -7.63
N PHE A 138 -9.42 -5.64 -8.02
CA PHE A 138 -8.49 -6.76 -7.95
C PHE A 138 -8.02 -7.03 -6.52
N TRP A 139 -7.41 -6.04 -5.87
CA TRP A 139 -6.74 -6.25 -4.59
C TRP A 139 -7.70 -6.37 -3.42
N MET A 140 -8.82 -5.70 -3.50
CA MET A 140 -9.76 -5.58 -2.37
C MET A 140 -10.98 -6.47 -2.51
N HIS A 141 -11.25 -6.98 -3.70
CA HIS A 141 -12.43 -7.79 -3.97
C HIS A 141 -12.12 -9.16 -4.54
N VAL A 142 -11.25 -9.24 -5.55
CA VAL A 142 -10.93 -10.51 -6.22
C VAL A 142 -9.82 -11.26 -5.47
N ALA A 143 -8.74 -10.59 -5.13
CA ALA A 143 -7.61 -11.21 -4.44
C ALA A 143 -7.95 -11.48 -2.97
N THR A 144 -7.45 -12.59 -2.46
CA THR A 144 -7.51 -12.91 -1.02
C THR A 144 -6.16 -12.58 -0.42
N LEU A 145 -6.13 -11.68 0.55
CA LEU A 145 -4.90 -11.22 1.18
C LEU A 145 -4.71 -11.83 2.56
N PRO A 146 -3.46 -11.95 3.04
CA PRO A 146 -3.19 -12.46 4.37
C PRO A 146 -3.82 -11.59 5.45
N ARG A 147 -4.29 -12.23 6.52
CA ARG A 147 -4.76 -11.53 7.71
C ARG A 147 -3.59 -11.30 8.65
N HIS A 148 -3.26 -10.07 8.94
CA HIS A 148 -2.13 -9.74 9.81
C HIS A 148 -2.30 -10.23 11.23
N GLY A 149 -3.53 -10.27 11.74
CA GLY A 149 -3.83 -10.79 13.07
C GLY A 149 -3.48 -12.25 13.26
N ALA A 150 -3.56 -13.06 12.21
CA ALA A 150 -3.25 -14.48 12.27
C ALA A 150 -1.75 -14.77 12.42
N HIS A 151 -0.89 -13.86 11.97
CA HIS A 151 0.57 -14.01 12.04
C HIS A 151 1.15 -13.55 13.38
N ARG A 152 0.37 -12.86 14.19
CA ARG A 152 0.84 -12.34 15.49
C ARG A 152 0.85 -13.37 16.58
N LYS A 153 0.08 -14.44 16.42
CA LYS A 153 0.06 -15.54 17.39
C LYS A 153 1.00 -16.63 16.92
N LYS A 154 2.29 -16.43 17.17
CA LYS A 154 3.16 -17.60 17.18
C LYS A 154 2.67 -18.49 18.31
N PRO A 155 2.38 -19.76 18.02
CA PRO A 155 2.16 -20.69 19.10
C PRO A 155 3.38 -20.64 20.01
N ALA A 156 3.13 -20.64 21.31
CA ALA A 156 4.20 -20.75 22.28
C ALA A 156 5.07 -21.95 21.92
N PRO A 157 6.41 -21.81 21.99
CA PRO A 157 7.31 -22.94 21.73
C PRO A 157 7.05 -24.10 22.69
#